data_1de1669c78cbd130aec929184a41462b
#
_entry.id   1de1669c78cbd130aec929184a41462b
#
_cell.length_a   1.000
_cell.length_b   1.000
_cell.length_c   1.000
_cell.angle_alpha   90.00
_cell.angle_beta   90.00
_cell.angle_gamma   90.00
#
_symmetry.space_group_name_H-M   'P 1'
#
loop_
_entity.id
_entity.type
_entity.pdbx_description
1 polymer ?
#
loop_
_entity_poly.entity_id
_entity_poly.type
_entity_poly.pdbx_seq_one_letter_code
_entity_poly.pdbx_strand_id
1 'polypeptide(L)'
;ASGIGLALAQRAAREGMRLVLADIDEAKLAEAAKALPVAADALCTRRVDVSREEDIAALADEAFGRFGGVHLLCNNAGVGLTRLAWELTTADWEWILGVNLWSVVHAIRHFVPRMLAQEGESHIVNTASVAGLLSTPAMAAYNVSKHGVVTLSETLYAELAEQKAKIGVSVLCPAWVPTAIHTSERNRPQRFGEAAPPSAASAAYQERMGQAVKSGRLTADDMANAVFDAVAADRFYVIPHGRIKQAVRLRMEDILEERNPTPL
;
A
#
# COMPACT_ATOMS: atom_id res chain seq x y z
N ALA A 1 1.46 10.91 2.61
CA ALA A 1 1.26 12.10 3.44
C ALA A 1 -0.15 12.16 4.05
N SER A 2 -0.90 11.06 4.05
CA SER A 2 -2.21 10.93 4.68
C SER A 2 -2.48 9.49 5.12
N GLY A 3 -3.57 9.25 5.88
CA GLY A 3 -4.03 7.92 6.25
C GLY A 3 -2.95 7.03 6.87
N ILE A 4 -2.86 5.78 6.44
CA ILE A 4 -1.91 4.80 6.97
C ILE A 4 -0.45 5.25 6.75
N GLY A 5 -0.12 5.83 5.59
CA GLY A 5 1.24 6.32 5.30
C GLY A 5 1.70 7.41 6.27
N LEU A 6 0.82 8.36 6.61
CA LEU A 6 1.12 9.39 7.62
C LEU A 6 1.28 8.78 9.01
N ALA A 7 0.43 7.83 9.40
CA ALA A 7 0.54 7.14 10.68
C ALA A 7 1.86 6.33 10.79
N LEU A 8 2.29 5.67 9.72
CA LEU A 8 3.60 5.02 9.64
C LEU A 8 4.74 6.03 9.83
N ALA A 9 4.68 7.18 9.16
CA ALA A 9 5.69 8.23 9.30
C ALA A 9 5.72 8.81 10.73
N GLN A 10 4.56 9.02 11.36
CA GLN A 10 4.46 9.48 12.74
C GLN A 10 5.03 8.45 13.73
N ARG A 11 4.78 7.15 13.49
CA ARG A 11 5.36 6.09 14.32
C ARG A 11 6.89 6.03 14.13
N ALA A 12 7.39 6.07 12.90
CA ALA A 12 8.83 6.11 12.62
C ALA A 12 9.51 7.33 13.25
N ALA A 13 8.87 8.51 13.24
CA ALA A 13 9.36 9.70 13.92
C ALA A 13 9.51 9.49 15.44
N ARG A 14 8.53 8.83 16.08
CA ARG A 14 8.61 8.49 17.52
C ARG A 14 9.71 7.49 17.85
N GLU A 15 10.08 6.62 16.90
CA GLU A 15 11.23 5.72 17.02
C GLU A 15 12.58 6.41 16.70
N GLY A 16 12.59 7.74 16.44
CA GLY A 16 13.81 8.50 16.15
C GLY A 16 14.40 8.26 14.75
N MET A 17 13.62 7.72 13.82
CA MET A 17 14.07 7.45 12.45
C MET A 17 14.17 8.73 11.63
N ARG A 18 15.15 8.78 10.70
CA ARG A 18 15.19 9.79 9.63
C ARG A 18 14.19 9.41 8.55
N LEU A 19 13.49 10.39 7.99
CA LEU A 19 12.31 10.17 7.15
C LEU A 19 12.47 10.78 5.76
N VAL A 20 12.09 10.00 4.75
CA VAL A 20 11.77 10.50 3.41
C VAL A 20 10.29 10.27 3.17
N LEU A 21 9.52 11.35 3.01
CA LEU A 21 8.09 11.31 2.72
C LEU A 21 7.84 11.57 1.24
N ALA A 22 7.09 10.69 0.62
CA ALA A 22 6.69 10.80 -0.78
C ALA A 22 5.16 10.79 -0.91
N ASP A 23 4.61 11.70 -1.67
CA ASP A 23 3.18 11.75 -2.04
C ASP A 23 3.05 12.52 -3.36
N ILE A 24 1.94 12.32 -4.08
CA ILE A 24 1.60 13.14 -5.25
C ILE A 24 1.04 14.52 -4.85
N ASP A 25 0.49 14.65 -3.64
CA ASP A 25 -0.12 15.85 -3.08
C ASP A 25 0.90 16.67 -2.28
N GLU A 26 1.45 17.72 -2.91
CA GLU A 26 2.43 18.61 -2.29
C GLU A 26 1.90 19.34 -1.05
N ALA A 27 0.61 19.71 -1.05
CA ALA A 27 0.01 20.39 0.09
C ALA A 27 -0.03 19.46 1.31
N LYS A 28 -0.42 18.19 1.11
CA LYS A 28 -0.42 17.19 2.18
C LYS A 28 1.01 16.85 2.66
N LEU A 29 1.99 16.83 1.77
CA LEU A 29 3.40 16.68 2.16
C LEU A 29 3.86 17.82 3.06
N ALA A 30 3.53 19.06 2.71
CA ALA A 30 3.88 20.22 3.52
C ALA A 30 3.19 20.24 4.89
N GLU A 31 1.90 19.83 4.94
CA GLU A 31 1.15 19.68 6.20
C GLU A 31 1.79 18.59 7.09
N ALA A 32 2.08 17.42 6.51
CA ALA A 32 2.69 16.31 7.22
C ALA A 32 4.08 16.67 7.76
N ALA A 33 4.91 17.34 6.95
CA ALA A 33 6.25 17.77 7.35
C ALA A 33 6.22 18.72 8.56
N LYS A 34 5.24 19.63 8.62
CA LYS A 34 5.08 20.56 9.77
C LYS A 34 4.60 19.87 11.04
N ALA A 35 3.84 18.78 10.89
CA ALA A 35 3.22 18.07 12.01
C ALA A 35 4.13 17.01 12.63
N LEU A 36 5.18 16.57 11.93
CA LEU A 36 6.08 15.53 12.42
C LEU A 36 7.11 16.09 13.41
N PRO A 37 7.32 15.45 14.56
CA PRO A 37 8.26 15.87 15.59
C PRO A 37 9.69 15.41 15.27
N VAL A 38 10.21 15.83 14.11
CA VAL A 38 11.57 15.46 13.64
C VAL A 38 12.38 16.71 13.32
N ALA A 39 13.68 16.65 13.49
CA ALA A 39 14.59 17.74 13.12
C ALA A 39 14.58 17.95 11.58
N ALA A 40 14.82 19.16 11.12
CA ALA A 40 14.75 19.50 9.71
C ALA A 40 15.78 18.73 8.83
N ASP A 41 16.91 18.38 9.39
CA ASP A 41 17.96 17.57 8.75
C ASP A 41 17.62 16.07 8.71
N ALA A 42 16.69 15.61 9.56
CA ALA A 42 16.20 14.25 9.64
C ALA A 42 14.94 14.01 8.77
N LEU A 43 14.41 15.02 8.09
CA LEU A 43 13.24 14.94 7.24
C LEU A 43 13.56 15.41 5.81
N CYS A 44 13.10 14.63 4.85
CA CYS A 44 13.05 14.99 3.43
C CYS A 44 11.63 14.75 2.89
N THR A 45 11.14 15.66 2.06
CA THR A 45 9.84 15.50 1.38
C THR A 45 10.03 15.62 -0.13
N ARG A 46 9.36 14.74 -0.88
CA ARG A 46 9.42 14.77 -2.34
C ARG A 46 8.04 14.52 -2.93
N ARG A 47 7.63 15.37 -3.88
CA ARG A 47 6.47 15.06 -4.72
C ARG A 47 6.83 13.92 -5.66
N VAL A 48 6.04 12.84 -5.64
CA VAL A 48 6.25 11.62 -6.42
C VAL A 48 4.91 11.13 -6.95
N ASP A 49 4.82 10.93 -8.25
CA ASP A 49 3.78 10.11 -8.86
C ASP A 49 4.31 8.66 -8.93
N VAL A 50 3.91 7.84 -7.97
CA VAL A 50 4.42 6.46 -7.83
C VAL A 50 4.11 5.55 -9.03
N SER A 51 3.20 5.94 -9.91
CA SER A 51 2.92 5.20 -11.15
C SER A 51 3.96 5.47 -12.26
N ARG A 52 4.93 6.37 -12.00
CA ARG A 52 6.03 6.71 -12.89
C ARG A 52 7.32 6.13 -12.35
N GLU A 53 7.96 5.27 -13.14
CA GLU A 53 9.21 4.62 -12.71
C GLU A 53 10.31 5.64 -12.44
N GLU A 54 10.43 6.67 -13.27
CA GLU A 54 11.43 7.72 -13.12
C GLU A 54 11.31 8.50 -11.80
N ASP A 55 10.08 8.70 -11.29
CA ASP A 55 9.87 9.37 -10.01
C ASP A 55 10.33 8.48 -8.84
N ILE A 56 10.09 7.16 -8.92
CA ILE A 56 10.56 6.18 -7.92
C ILE A 56 12.09 6.06 -7.95
N ALA A 57 12.71 6.03 -9.15
CA ALA A 57 14.16 6.02 -9.27
C ALA A 57 14.80 7.25 -8.61
N ALA A 58 14.26 8.44 -8.91
CA ALA A 58 14.73 9.68 -8.31
C ALA A 58 14.48 9.75 -6.79
N LEU A 59 13.41 9.15 -6.28
CA LEU A 59 13.15 9.01 -4.85
C LEU A 59 14.21 8.12 -4.17
N ALA A 60 14.58 7.02 -4.81
CA ALA A 60 15.63 6.14 -4.31
C ALA A 60 16.99 6.88 -4.28
N ASP A 61 17.34 7.60 -5.33
CA ASP A 61 18.58 8.39 -5.40
C ASP A 61 18.66 9.41 -4.25
N GLU A 62 17.55 10.11 -4.00
CA GLU A 62 17.48 11.09 -2.93
C GLU A 62 17.59 10.44 -1.53
N ALA A 63 16.86 9.34 -1.28
CA ALA A 63 16.86 8.67 0.00
C ALA A 63 18.26 8.14 0.36
N PHE A 64 18.90 7.43 -0.55
CA PHE A 64 20.26 6.90 -0.33
C PHE A 64 21.31 8.01 -0.30
N GLY A 65 21.20 9.01 -1.18
CA GLY A 65 22.14 10.14 -1.23
C GLY A 65 22.10 10.99 0.04
N ARG A 66 20.90 11.22 0.61
CA ARG A 66 20.74 12.05 1.79
C ARG A 66 21.10 11.34 3.11
N PHE A 67 20.75 10.06 3.23
CA PHE A 67 20.84 9.34 4.50
C PHE A 67 21.83 8.17 4.49
N GLY A 68 22.42 7.85 3.34
CA GLY A 68 23.41 6.78 3.17
C GLY A 68 22.83 5.37 3.13
N GLY A 69 21.56 5.18 3.46
CA GLY A 69 20.89 3.88 3.44
C GLY A 69 19.40 3.98 3.71
N VAL A 70 18.66 2.94 3.34
CA VAL A 70 17.22 2.78 3.60
C VAL A 70 16.99 1.49 4.39
N HIS A 71 16.66 1.63 5.68
CA HIS A 71 16.47 0.49 6.59
C HIS A 71 15.01 0.07 6.74
N LEU A 72 14.06 0.96 6.40
CA LEU A 72 12.63 0.65 6.34
C LEU A 72 12.03 1.28 5.09
N LEU A 73 11.61 0.46 4.14
CA LEU A 73 10.89 0.87 2.92
C LEU A 73 9.41 0.55 3.08
N CYS A 74 8.54 1.57 3.08
CA CYS A 74 7.10 1.41 3.15
C CYS A 74 6.43 1.74 1.80
N ASN A 75 6.12 0.75 1.00
CA ASN A 75 5.33 0.88 -0.21
C ASN A 75 3.84 0.94 0.16
N ASN A 76 3.35 2.14 0.45
CA ASN A 76 2.02 2.34 1.01
C ASN A 76 1.06 3.09 0.09
N ALA A 77 1.55 3.87 -0.86
CA ALA A 77 0.69 4.61 -1.78
C ALA A 77 -0.35 3.70 -2.45
N GLY A 78 -1.60 4.14 -2.49
CA GLY A 78 -2.67 3.34 -3.06
C GLY A 78 -3.93 4.15 -3.29
N VAL A 79 -4.67 3.74 -4.31
CA VAL A 79 -5.95 4.33 -4.72
C VAL A 79 -7.00 3.25 -4.88
N GLY A 80 -8.27 3.63 -4.73
CA GLY A 80 -9.41 2.74 -4.91
C GLY A 80 -10.37 3.28 -5.94
N LEU A 81 -11.02 2.38 -6.67
CA LEU A 81 -12.11 2.68 -7.57
C LEU A 81 -13.15 1.56 -7.45
N THR A 82 -14.41 1.95 -7.23
CA THR A 82 -15.52 1.00 -7.08
C THR A 82 -16.40 1.08 -8.31
N ARG A 83 -16.34 0.05 -9.17
CA ARG A 83 -17.16 -0.11 -10.38
C ARG A 83 -17.33 -1.58 -10.71
N LEU A 84 -18.42 -1.92 -11.37
CA LEU A 84 -18.58 -3.24 -11.96
C LEU A 84 -17.48 -3.52 -12.98
N ALA A 85 -17.01 -4.76 -13.04
CA ALA A 85 -15.83 -5.13 -13.82
C ALA A 85 -15.90 -4.73 -15.30
N TRP A 86 -17.09 -4.84 -15.91
CA TRP A 86 -17.34 -4.48 -17.31
C TRP A 86 -17.57 -2.99 -17.56
N GLU A 87 -17.59 -2.16 -16.53
CA GLU A 87 -17.68 -0.69 -16.63
C GLU A 87 -16.32 -0.02 -16.51
N LEU A 88 -15.30 -0.75 -16.10
CA LEU A 88 -13.94 -0.23 -15.96
C LEU A 88 -13.32 -0.01 -17.34
N THR A 89 -12.86 1.21 -17.59
CA THR A 89 -12.10 1.56 -18.81
C THR A 89 -10.66 1.09 -18.70
N THR A 90 -9.95 1.02 -19.83
CA THR A 90 -8.49 0.76 -19.86
C THR A 90 -7.74 1.77 -18.99
N ALA A 91 -8.10 3.05 -19.06
CA ALA A 91 -7.48 4.10 -18.24
C ALA A 91 -7.71 3.91 -16.73
N ASP A 92 -8.85 3.34 -16.31
CA ASP A 92 -9.11 2.97 -14.91
C ASP A 92 -8.16 1.85 -14.46
N TRP A 93 -8.00 0.82 -15.30
CA TRP A 93 -7.06 -0.27 -15.05
C TRP A 93 -5.62 0.23 -14.99
N GLU A 94 -5.19 1.03 -15.96
CA GLU A 94 -3.84 1.59 -15.99
C GLU A 94 -3.54 2.45 -14.75
N TRP A 95 -4.49 3.29 -14.34
CA TRP A 95 -4.34 4.10 -13.13
C TRP A 95 -4.22 3.24 -11.88
N ILE A 96 -5.17 2.32 -11.65
CA ILE A 96 -5.20 1.48 -10.45
C ILE A 96 -3.97 0.56 -10.37
N LEU A 97 -3.63 -0.12 -11.46
CA LEU A 97 -2.44 -0.98 -11.49
C LEU A 97 -1.15 -0.17 -11.39
N GLY A 98 -1.09 0.99 -12.06
CA GLY A 98 0.06 1.90 -12.01
C GLY A 98 0.39 2.31 -10.59
N VAL A 99 -0.63 2.77 -9.84
CA VAL A 99 -0.42 3.25 -8.47
C VAL A 99 -0.27 2.10 -7.47
N ASN A 100 -1.10 1.05 -7.54
CA ASN A 100 -1.16 0.04 -6.48
C ASN A 100 -0.14 -1.09 -6.65
N LEU A 101 0.22 -1.46 -7.89
CA LEU A 101 1.08 -2.61 -8.18
C LEU A 101 2.41 -2.19 -8.79
N TRP A 102 2.39 -1.44 -9.91
CA TRP A 102 3.62 -1.03 -10.57
C TRP A 102 4.52 -0.18 -9.68
N SER A 103 3.95 0.63 -8.79
CA SER A 103 4.73 1.37 -7.79
C SER A 103 5.59 0.45 -6.93
N VAL A 104 5.04 -0.70 -6.50
CA VAL A 104 5.77 -1.69 -5.70
C VAL A 104 6.83 -2.39 -6.53
N VAL A 105 6.51 -2.74 -7.80
CA VAL A 105 7.50 -3.30 -8.74
C VAL A 105 8.67 -2.35 -8.95
N HIS A 106 8.40 -1.07 -9.22
CA HIS A 106 9.45 -0.06 -9.41
C HIS A 106 10.27 0.15 -8.13
N ALA A 107 9.60 0.21 -6.96
CA ALA A 107 10.30 0.33 -5.69
C ALA A 107 11.24 -0.86 -5.43
N ILE A 108 10.80 -2.09 -5.66
CA ILE A 108 11.65 -3.28 -5.55
C ILE A 108 12.88 -3.15 -6.48
N ARG A 109 12.68 -2.77 -7.75
CA ARG A 109 13.78 -2.62 -8.72
C ARG A 109 14.83 -1.59 -8.32
N HIS A 110 14.42 -0.46 -7.76
CA HIS A 110 15.32 0.66 -7.47
C HIS A 110 15.87 0.66 -6.03
N PHE A 111 15.16 0.06 -5.07
CA PHE A 111 15.58 0.03 -3.68
C PHE A 111 16.27 -1.26 -3.28
N VAL A 112 15.75 -2.44 -3.66
CA VAL A 112 16.27 -3.74 -3.16
C VAL A 112 17.74 -3.96 -3.50
N PRO A 113 18.25 -3.71 -4.73
CA PRO A 113 19.67 -3.89 -5.02
C PRO A 113 20.59 -3.01 -4.15
N ARG A 114 20.13 -1.81 -3.80
CA ARG A 114 20.87 -0.88 -2.93
C ARG A 114 20.78 -1.29 -1.46
N MET A 115 19.62 -1.79 -1.02
CA MET A 115 19.43 -2.34 0.33
C MET A 115 20.27 -3.60 0.54
N LEU A 116 20.47 -4.41 -0.50
CA LEU A 116 21.36 -5.58 -0.46
C LEU A 116 22.84 -5.19 -0.35
N ALA A 117 23.21 -4.03 -0.91
CA ALA A 117 24.59 -3.53 -0.90
C ALA A 117 24.95 -2.72 0.36
N GLN A 118 23.95 -2.31 1.16
CA GLN A 118 24.18 -1.56 2.40
C GLN A 118 24.48 -2.49 3.59
N GLU A 119 25.10 -1.93 4.63
CA GLU A 119 25.29 -2.64 5.89
C GLU A 119 24.03 -2.59 6.78
N GLY A 120 23.91 -3.56 7.68
CA GLY A 120 22.85 -3.64 8.67
C GLY A 120 21.61 -4.40 8.18
N GLU A 121 20.62 -4.50 9.08
CA GLU A 121 19.32 -5.11 8.80
C GLU A 121 18.37 -4.08 8.20
N SER A 122 17.50 -4.53 7.32
CA SER A 122 16.47 -3.68 6.72
C SER A 122 15.16 -4.44 6.55
N HIS A 123 14.10 -3.70 6.28
CA HIS A 123 12.77 -4.29 6.14
C HIS A 123 11.95 -3.58 5.08
N ILE A 124 11.16 -4.34 4.33
CA ILE A 124 10.23 -3.84 3.31
C ILE A 124 8.82 -4.14 3.77
N VAL A 125 7.98 -3.12 3.79
CA VAL A 125 6.55 -3.23 4.10
C VAL A 125 5.74 -2.86 2.88
N ASN A 126 5.02 -3.83 2.32
CA ASN A 126 4.11 -3.60 1.20
C ASN A 126 2.66 -3.54 1.70
N THR A 127 1.97 -2.42 1.45
CA THR A 127 0.56 -2.28 1.82
C THR A 127 -0.34 -2.85 0.71
N ALA A 128 -0.80 -4.08 0.94
CA ALA A 128 -1.84 -4.71 0.15
C ALA A 128 -3.24 -4.29 0.66
N SER A 129 -4.09 -5.24 0.95
CA SER A 129 -5.44 -5.10 1.52
C SER A 129 -5.98 -6.50 1.80
N VAL A 130 -7.05 -6.62 2.57
CA VAL A 130 -7.89 -7.83 2.54
C VAL A 130 -8.37 -8.15 1.12
N ALA A 131 -8.51 -7.16 0.25
CA ALA A 131 -8.78 -7.33 -1.18
C ALA A 131 -7.61 -7.96 -1.98
N GLY A 132 -6.48 -8.22 -1.35
CA GLY A 132 -5.40 -9.07 -1.86
C GLY A 132 -5.52 -10.54 -1.43
N LEU A 133 -6.46 -10.84 -0.52
CA LEU A 133 -6.74 -12.19 -0.01
C LEU A 133 -8.16 -12.66 -0.33
N LEU A 134 -9.06 -11.73 -0.65
CA LEU A 134 -10.48 -11.94 -0.95
C LEU A 134 -10.86 -11.12 -2.18
N SER A 135 -11.96 -11.50 -2.86
CA SER A 135 -12.44 -10.81 -4.07
C SER A 135 -13.81 -10.20 -3.83
N THR A 136 -13.84 -8.90 -3.57
CA THR A 136 -15.08 -8.16 -3.32
C THR A 136 -15.72 -7.71 -4.64
N PRO A 137 -17.03 -7.85 -4.85
CA PRO A 137 -17.73 -7.33 -6.02
C PRO A 137 -17.49 -5.83 -6.25
N ALA A 138 -17.55 -5.40 -7.50
CA ALA A 138 -17.35 -4.03 -7.96
C ALA A 138 -15.97 -3.41 -7.65
N MET A 139 -14.96 -4.24 -7.36
CA MET A 139 -13.59 -3.82 -7.09
C MET A 139 -12.55 -4.56 -7.93
N ALA A 140 -12.88 -4.95 -9.17
CA ALA A 140 -12.03 -5.85 -9.97
C ALA A 140 -10.59 -5.36 -10.11
N ALA A 141 -10.34 -4.14 -10.58
CA ALA A 141 -8.98 -3.61 -10.75
C ALA A 141 -8.24 -3.49 -9.39
N TYR A 142 -8.95 -3.09 -8.34
CA TYR A 142 -8.37 -3.01 -7.00
C TYR A 142 -8.01 -4.40 -6.46
N ASN A 143 -8.92 -5.39 -6.54
CA ASN A 143 -8.65 -6.77 -6.13
C ASN A 143 -7.43 -7.34 -6.85
N VAL A 144 -7.38 -7.22 -8.18
CA VAL A 144 -6.23 -7.69 -8.98
C VAL A 144 -4.94 -7.03 -8.53
N SER A 145 -4.94 -5.69 -8.36
CA SER A 145 -3.75 -4.97 -7.91
C SER A 145 -3.26 -5.45 -6.54
N LYS A 146 -4.17 -5.68 -5.59
CA LYS A 146 -3.81 -6.07 -4.22
C LYS A 146 -3.45 -7.56 -4.09
N HIS A 147 -4.04 -8.45 -4.87
CA HIS A 147 -3.56 -9.83 -5.02
C HIS A 147 -2.15 -9.85 -5.63
N GLY A 148 -1.90 -9.02 -6.65
CA GLY A 148 -0.56 -8.86 -7.23
C GLY A 148 0.48 -8.42 -6.21
N VAL A 149 0.15 -7.47 -5.33
CA VAL A 149 1.07 -7.04 -4.25
C VAL A 149 1.35 -8.17 -3.27
N VAL A 150 0.34 -8.97 -2.88
CA VAL A 150 0.55 -10.12 -1.97
C VAL A 150 1.49 -11.12 -2.62
N THR A 151 1.19 -11.60 -3.84
CA THR A 151 2.02 -12.58 -4.55
C THR A 151 3.44 -12.07 -4.78
N LEU A 152 3.60 -10.81 -5.19
CA LEU A 152 4.92 -10.19 -5.38
C LEU A 152 5.72 -10.15 -4.07
N SER A 153 5.05 -9.87 -2.94
CA SER A 153 5.69 -9.84 -1.62
C SER A 153 6.12 -11.24 -1.16
N GLU A 154 5.30 -12.26 -1.41
CA GLU A 154 5.62 -13.67 -1.12
C GLU A 154 6.84 -14.14 -1.93
N THR A 155 6.87 -13.79 -3.22
CA THR A 155 8.01 -14.09 -4.11
C THR A 155 9.29 -13.40 -3.61
N LEU A 156 9.21 -12.10 -3.33
CA LEU A 156 10.36 -11.33 -2.82
C LEU A 156 10.89 -11.90 -1.49
N TYR A 157 9.99 -12.27 -0.58
CA TYR A 157 10.38 -12.90 0.70
C TYR A 157 11.16 -14.18 0.46
N ALA A 158 10.67 -15.07 -0.42
CA ALA A 158 11.35 -16.33 -0.73
C ALA A 158 12.73 -16.11 -1.38
N GLU A 159 12.82 -15.20 -2.36
CA GLU A 159 14.07 -14.86 -3.04
C GLU A 159 15.13 -14.28 -2.09
N LEU A 160 14.74 -13.38 -1.20
CA LEU A 160 15.64 -12.80 -0.20
C LEU A 160 16.09 -13.84 0.84
N ALA A 161 15.20 -14.74 1.25
CA ALA A 161 15.51 -15.84 2.16
C ALA A 161 16.52 -16.83 1.54
N GLU A 162 16.35 -17.21 0.27
CA GLU A 162 17.30 -18.07 -0.45
C GLU A 162 18.71 -17.44 -0.54
N GLN A 163 18.77 -16.10 -0.71
CA GLN A 163 20.02 -15.37 -0.75
C GLN A 163 20.61 -15.08 0.66
N LYS A 164 19.91 -15.46 1.73
CA LYS A 164 20.28 -15.14 3.13
C LYS A 164 20.47 -13.63 3.34
N ALA A 165 19.69 -12.84 2.63
CA ALA A 165 19.74 -11.39 2.75
C ALA A 165 19.25 -10.95 4.13
N LYS A 166 19.83 -9.86 4.65
CA LYS A 166 19.39 -9.22 5.90
C LYS A 166 18.25 -8.23 5.66
N ILE A 167 17.28 -8.63 4.84
CA ILE A 167 16.12 -7.82 4.47
C ILE A 167 14.87 -8.62 4.77
N GLY A 168 14.10 -8.21 5.78
CA GLY A 168 12.79 -8.76 6.08
C GLY A 168 11.72 -8.19 5.13
N VAL A 169 10.61 -8.90 4.98
CA VAL A 169 9.45 -8.46 4.19
C VAL A 169 8.17 -8.68 4.97
N SER A 170 7.33 -7.66 5.03
CA SER A 170 5.97 -7.77 5.57
C SER A 170 4.94 -7.29 4.54
N VAL A 171 3.79 -7.95 4.48
CA VAL A 171 2.64 -7.52 3.68
C VAL A 171 1.48 -7.15 4.62
N LEU A 172 1.13 -5.85 4.62
CA LEU A 172 0.00 -5.33 5.40
C LEU A 172 -1.29 -5.53 4.61
N CYS A 173 -2.24 -6.24 5.20
CA CYS A 173 -3.55 -6.53 4.62
C CYS A 173 -4.68 -5.93 5.48
N PRO A 174 -4.90 -4.61 5.46
CA PRO A 174 -5.97 -3.96 6.21
C PRO A 174 -7.33 -4.24 5.57
N ALA A 175 -8.38 -4.28 6.40
CA ALA A 175 -9.77 -4.18 5.94
C ALA A 175 -10.23 -2.70 5.96
N TRP A 176 -11.36 -2.43 6.58
CA TRP A 176 -11.93 -1.09 6.64
C TRP A 176 -11.19 -0.23 7.67
N VAL A 177 -10.45 0.75 7.18
CA VAL A 177 -9.74 1.76 7.99
C VAL A 177 -10.25 3.12 7.57
N PRO A 178 -10.71 3.98 8.49
CA PRO A 178 -11.19 5.34 8.17
C PRO A 178 -10.07 6.19 7.57
N THR A 179 -10.02 6.22 6.24
CA THR A 179 -9.08 7.00 5.43
C THR A 179 -9.80 7.59 4.24
N ALA A 180 -9.12 8.43 3.47
CA ALA A 180 -9.67 9.04 2.27
C ALA A 180 -9.55 8.16 1.01
N ILE A 181 -9.34 6.84 1.14
CA ILE A 181 -9.18 5.94 -0.01
C ILE A 181 -10.44 5.85 -0.87
N HIS A 182 -11.62 6.01 -0.28
CA HIS A 182 -12.89 5.97 -1.00
C HIS A 182 -13.15 7.20 -1.88
N THR A 183 -12.32 8.23 -1.77
CA THR A 183 -12.34 9.45 -2.58
C THR A 183 -11.06 9.62 -3.40
N SER A 184 -10.42 8.52 -3.79
CA SER A 184 -9.12 8.51 -4.48
C SER A 184 -9.13 9.27 -5.81
N GLU A 185 -10.27 9.38 -6.49
CA GLU A 185 -10.40 10.05 -7.80
C GLU A 185 -9.92 11.52 -7.77
N ARG A 186 -9.93 12.18 -6.59
CA ARG A 186 -9.35 13.52 -6.41
C ARG A 186 -7.86 13.60 -6.78
N ASN A 187 -7.14 12.48 -6.70
CA ASN A 187 -5.71 12.37 -6.98
C ASN A 187 -5.45 11.70 -8.36
N ARG A 188 -6.48 11.54 -9.19
CA ARG A 188 -6.34 10.93 -10.53
C ARG A 188 -5.59 11.88 -11.45
N PRO A 189 -4.40 11.51 -11.96
CA PRO A 189 -3.68 12.34 -12.89
C PRO A 189 -4.46 12.57 -14.21
N GLN A 190 -4.39 13.78 -14.77
CA GLN A 190 -5.12 14.15 -15.99
C GLN A 190 -4.85 13.24 -17.20
N ARG A 191 -3.66 12.61 -17.27
CA ARG A 191 -3.33 11.66 -18.35
C ARG A 191 -4.24 10.43 -18.41
N PHE A 192 -4.93 10.09 -17.32
CA PHE A 192 -5.90 8.98 -17.26
C PHE A 192 -7.34 9.44 -17.55
N GLY A 193 -7.54 10.72 -17.89
CA GLY A 193 -8.85 11.31 -18.13
C GLY A 193 -9.74 11.34 -16.89
N GLU A 194 -10.94 11.88 -17.04
CA GLU A 194 -11.97 11.82 -16.01
C GLU A 194 -12.66 10.45 -16.02
N ALA A 195 -13.03 9.97 -14.84
CA ALA A 195 -13.81 8.74 -14.74
C ALA A 195 -15.23 8.97 -15.31
N ALA A 196 -15.73 8.04 -16.10
CA ALA A 196 -17.11 8.09 -16.57
C ALA A 196 -18.09 8.07 -15.39
N PRO A 197 -19.29 8.65 -15.47
CA PRO A 197 -20.29 8.52 -14.42
C PRO A 197 -20.59 7.04 -14.12
N PRO A 198 -20.75 6.65 -12.84
CA PRO A 198 -21.08 5.28 -12.49
C PRO A 198 -22.53 4.95 -12.88
N SER A 199 -22.81 3.70 -13.23
CA SER A 199 -24.17 3.20 -13.30
C SER A 199 -24.84 3.24 -11.92
N ALA A 200 -26.18 3.12 -11.88
CA ALA A 200 -26.91 3.04 -10.62
C ALA A 200 -26.42 1.88 -9.73
N ALA A 201 -26.06 0.74 -10.32
CA ALA A 201 -25.51 -0.41 -9.61
C ALA A 201 -24.12 -0.09 -9.02
N SER A 202 -23.21 0.50 -9.80
CA SER A 202 -21.89 0.91 -9.32
C SER A 202 -21.98 2.00 -8.25
N ALA A 203 -22.90 2.97 -8.39
CA ALA A 203 -23.14 3.99 -7.38
C ALA A 203 -23.58 3.39 -6.03
N ALA A 204 -24.47 2.39 -6.04
CA ALA A 204 -24.89 1.68 -4.83
C ALA A 204 -23.73 0.93 -4.15
N TYR A 205 -22.79 0.36 -4.93
CA TYR A 205 -21.56 -0.22 -4.37
C TYR A 205 -20.62 0.83 -3.80
N GLN A 206 -20.46 1.98 -4.47
CA GLN A 206 -19.63 3.09 -3.99
C GLN A 206 -20.14 3.61 -2.64
N GLU A 207 -21.44 3.80 -2.49
CA GLU A 207 -22.04 4.24 -1.23
C GLU A 207 -21.79 3.25 -0.10
N ARG A 208 -22.07 1.96 -0.31
CA ARG A 208 -21.81 0.90 0.68
C ARG A 208 -20.34 0.83 1.07
N MET A 209 -19.43 0.95 0.10
CA MET A 209 -18.00 0.96 0.32
C MET A 209 -17.57 2.19 1.15
N GLY A 210 -18.07 3.37 0.81
CA GLY A 210 -17.81 4.59 1.56
C GLY A 210 -18.28 4.49 3.02
N GLN A 211 -19.47 3.91 3.26
CA GLN A 211 -19.98 3.67 4.61
C GLN A 211 -19.11 2.65 5.38
N ALA A 212 -18.69 1.54 4.73
CA ALA A 212 -17.84 0.53 5.34
C ALA A 212 -16.49 1.12 5.77
N VAL A 213 -15.84 1.92 4.91
CA VAL A 213 -14.59 2.61 5.24
C VAL A 213 -14.77 3.56 6.43
N LYS A 214 -15.83 4.39 6.42
CA LYS A 214 -16.10 5.34 7.52
C LYS A 214 -16.41 4.67 8.85
N SER A 215 -17.02 3.48 8.82
CA SER A 215 -17.39 2.72 10.02
C SER A 215 -16.27 1.77 10.50
N GLY A 216 -15.10 1.80 9.89
CA GLY A 216 -13.94 1.01 10.31
C GLY A 216 -13.59 1.26 11.78
N ARG A 217 -13.35 0.19 12.54
CA ARG A 217 -13.07 0.28 13.98
C ARG A 217 -11.60 0.50 14.29
N LEU A 218 -10.72 -0.03 13.44
CA LEU A 218 -9.28 0.13 13.58
C LEU A 218 -8.84 1.39 12.83
N THR A 219 -7.97 2.14 13.46
CA THR A 219 -7.46 3.43 12.97
C THR A 219 -6.20 3.24 12.10
N ALA A 220 -5.75 4.31 11.46
CA ALA A 220 -4.47 4.33 10.76
C ALA A 220 -3.30 4.11 11.75
N ASP A 221 -3.40 4.60 12.98
CA ASP A 221 -2.39 4.36 14.03
C ASP A 221 -2.34 2.90 14.45
N ASP A 222 -3.48 2.19 14.53
CA ASP A 222 -3.50 0.75 14.79
C ASP A 222 -2.78 -0.02 13.67
N MET A 223 -2.93 0.42 12.42
CA MET A 223 -2.19 -0.18 11.29
C MET A 223 -0.68 0.07 11.41
N ALA A 224 -0.28 1.28 11.76
CA ALA A 224 1.13 1.62 11.95
C ALA A 224 1.74 0.80 13.10
N ASN A 225 1.06 0.68 14.23
CA ASN A 225 1.52 -0.14 15.35
C ASN A 225 1.65 -1.61 14.95
N ALA A 226 0.64 -2.18 14.27
CA ALA A 226 0.71 -3.57 13.80
C ALA A 226 1.87 -3.83 12.83
N VAL A 227 2.21 -2.85 11.99
CA VAL A 227 3.36 -2.91 11.08
C VAL A 227 4.66 -2.91 11.88
N PHE A 228 4.87 -1.98 12.80
CA PHE A 228 6.10 -1.91 13.58
C PHE A 228 6.30 -3.15 14.47
N ASP A 229 5.22 -3.68 15.06
CA ASP A 229 5.26 -4.96 15.79
C ASP A 229 5.61 -6.14 14.88
N ALA A 230 5.18 -6.11 13.61
CA ALA A 230 5.51 -7.14 12.64
C ALA A 230 6.96 -7.05 12.17
N VAL A 231 7.46 -5.84 11.93
CA VAL A 231 8.86 -5.58 11.58
C VAL A 231 9.79 -6.06 12.71
N ALA A 232 9.48 -5.71 13.95
CA ALA A 232 10.27 -6.14 15.12
C ALA A 232 10.27 -7.66 15.34
N ALA A 233 9.20 -8.36 14.90
CA ALA A 233 9.05 -9.81 15.01
C ALA A 233 9.40 -10.58 13.73
N ASP A 234 9.89 -9.92 12.70
CA ASP A 234 10.12 -10.44 11.34
C ASP A 234 8.92 -11.24 10.81
N ARG A 235 7.71 -10.68 10.96
CA ARG A 235 6.44 -11.33 10.59
C ARG A 235 6.00 -10.91 9.20
N PHE A 236 5.81 -11.87 8.31
CA PHE A 236 5.42 -11.61 6.93
C PHE A 236 3.97 -11.10 6.79
N TYR A 237 2.95 -11.87 7.21
CA TYR A 237 1.56 -11.44 7.09
C TYR A 237 1.11 -10.57 8.25
N VAL A 238 0.68 -9.33 7.95
CA VAL A 238 0.12 -8.39 8.92
C VAL A 238 -1.37 -8.21 8.62
N ILE A 239 -2.22 -8.96 9.35
CA ILE A 239 -3.69 -8.98 9.19
C ILE A 239 -4.33 -8.52 10.50
N PRO A 240 -4.48 -7.20 10.75
CA PRO A 240 -4.96 -6.69 12.04
C PRO A 240 -6.43 -7.04 12.32
N HIS A 241 -7.23 -7.24 11.27
CA HIS A 241 -8.66 -7.54 11.37
C HIS A 241 -8.90 -9.05 11.51
N GLY A 242 -8.97 -9.57 12.74
CA GLY A 242 -9.01 -11.00 13.03
C GLY A 242 -10.16 -11.80 12.35
N ARG A 243 -11.34 -11.16 12.14
CA ARG A 243 -12.48 -11.82 11.48
C ARG A 243 -12.21 -12.18 10.01
N ILE A 244 -11.31 -11.49 9.35
CA ILE A 244 -10.93 -11.74 7.95
C ILE A 244 -10.32 -13.13 7.76
N LYS A 245 -9.63 -13.66 8.76
CA LYS A 245 -9.00 -14.98 8.68
C LYS A 245 -9.99 -16.11 8.39
N GLN A 246 -11.24 -15.98 8.87
CA GLN A 246 -12.28 -16.97 8.57
C GLN A 246 -12.73 -16.91 7.10
N ALA A 247 -12.89 -15.71 6.54
CA ALA A 247 -13.24 -15.53 5.14
C ALA A 247 -12.11 -16.02 4.21
N VAL A 248 -10.85 -15.78 4.57
CA VAL A 248 -9.69 -16.31 3.84
C VAL A 248 -9.69 -17.83 3.88
N ARG A 249 -9.94 -18.44 5.04
CA ARG A 249 -10.06 -19.90 5.15
C ARG A 249 -11.14 -20.45 4.24
N LEU A 250 -12.36 -19.87 4.29
CA LEU A 250 -13.48 -20.30 3.45
C LEU A 250 -13.13 -20.23 1.95
N ARG A 251 -12.50 -19.14 1.51
CA ARG A 251 -12.01 -19.02 0.13
C ARG A 251 -11.02 -20.14 -0.23
N MET A 252 -10.09 -20.48 0.67
CA MET A 252 -9.13 -21.55 0.44
C MET A 252 -9.80 -22.93 0.41
N GLU A 253 -10.79 -23.17 1.26
CA GLU A 253 -11.59 -24.38 1.23
C GLU A 253 -12.38 -24.51 -0.08
N ASP A 254 -13.00 -23.40 -0.58
CA ASP A 254 -13.67 -23.41 -1.88
C ASP A 254 -12.72 -23.79 -3.02
N ILE A 255 -11.48 -23.29 -3.00
CA ILE A 255 -10.46 -23.62 -4.01
C ILE A 255 -10.05 -25.09 -3.91
N LEU A 256 -9.75 -25.59 -2.70
CA LEU A 256 -9.27 -26.95 -2.49
C LEU A 256 -10.32 -28.02 -2.82
N GLU A 257 -11.59 -27.68 -2.61
CA GLU A 257 -12.72 -28.57 -2.86
C GLU A 257 -13.37 -28.29 -4.23
N GLU A 258 -12.77 -27.42 -5.06
CA GLU A 258 -13.25 -27.04 -6.40
C GLU A 258 -14.74 -26.55 -6.41
N ARG A 259 -15.13 -25.86 -5.32
CA ARG A 259 -16.48 -25.31 -5.18
C ARG A 259 -16.60 -23.94 -5.85
N ASN A 260 -17.82 -23.54 -6.18
CA ASN A 260 -18.10 -22.16 -6.57
C ASN A 260 -17.75 -21.21 -5.41
N PRO A 261 -17.20 -20.00 -5.70
CA PRO A 261 -16.85 -19.03 -4.66
C PRO A 261 -18.05 -18.70 -3.77
N THR A 262 -17.89 -18.86 -2.46
CA THR A 262 -18.91 -18.46 -1.48
C THR A 262 -18.97 -16.93 -1.42
N PRO A 263 -20.17 -16.30 -1.57
CA PRO A 263 -20.32 -14.86 -1.38
C PRO A 263 -19.90 -14.41 0.02
N LEU A 264 -19.09 -13.34 0.09
CA LEU A 264 -18.55 -12.79 1.34
C LEU A 264 -19.36 -11.60 1.85
#